data_6010d70da6059f8c652a75b8b05f72e1
#
_entry.id   6010d70da6059f8c652a75b8b05f72e1
#
_cell.length_a   1.000
_cell.length_b   1.000
_cell.length_c   1.000
_cell.angle_alpha   90.00
_cell.angle_beta   90.00
_cell.angle_gamma   90.00
#
_symmetry.space_group_name_H-M   'P 1'
#
loop_
_entity.id
_entity.type
_entity.pdbx_description
1 polymer ?
#
loop_
_entity_poly.entity_id
_entity_poly.type
_entity_poly.pdbx_seq_one_letter_code
_entity_poly.pdbx_strand_id
1 'polypeptide(L)'
;MKIVTAIDSFKGSMTSMEAGQAAAEGIHRVDADAEVIVRPLADGGEGTVEALVSGMNGTLQKVQVTGPLSEPVICEYGIIESTKTAVIEMAGAAGITLVSDEERNPLNTTTYGVGEVIRDAIDKGCRRFLVGIGGSATNDGGVGMLQ
;
A
#
# COMPACT_ATOMS: atom_id res chain seq x y z
N MET A 1 10.62 -15.19 -26.67
CA MET A 1 9.24 -14.63 -26.63
C MET A 1 9.22 -13.57 -25.52
N LYS A 2 8.40 -12.50 -25.65
CA LYS A 2 8.24 -11.49 -24.59
C LYS A 2 6.89 -11.67 -23.89
N ILE A 3 6.90 -11.82 -22.57
CA ILE A 3 5.72 -12.08 -21.74
C ILE A 3 5.68 -11.07 -20.60
N VAL A 4 4.51 -10.55 -20.27
CA VAL A 4 4.28 -9.71 -19.11
C VAL A 4 3.35 -10.46 -18.16
N THR A 5 3.79 -10.65 -16.91
CA THR A 5 2.92 -11.14 -15.83
C THR A 5 2.44 -9.94 -15.04
N ALA A 6 1.13 -9.72 -15.03
CA ALA A 6 0.47 -8.61 -14.35
C ALA A 6 -0.64 -9.19 -13.47
N ILE A 7 -0.33 -9.45 -12.20
CA ILE A 7 -1.16 -10.23 -11.28
C ILE A 7 -1.36 -9.39 -10.01
N ASP A 8 -2.59 -9.35 -9.49
CA ASP A 8 -2.90 -8.80 -8.18
C ASP A 8 -2.57 -9.80 -7.07
N SER A 9 -2.56 -9.36 -5.82
CA SER A 9 -2.29 -10.21 -4.66
C SER A 9 -3.37 -11.27 -4.46
N PHE A 10 -2.97 -12.43 -3.92
CA PHE A 10 -3.90 -13.45 -3.43
C PHE A 10 -4.06 -13.26 -1.92
N LYS A 11 -5.10 -12.56 -1.53
CA LYS A 11 -5.36 -12.13 -0.14
C LYS A 11 -5.14 -13.26 0.86
N GLY A 12 -4.23 -13.03 1.82
CA GLY A 12 -3.86 -14.00 2.85
C GLY A 12 -2.99 -15.17 2.38
N SER A 13 -2.48 -15.15 1.13
CA SER A 13 -1.68 -16.25 0.56
C SER A 13 -0.34 -15.76 0.01
N MET A 14 -0.32 -14.89 -0.99
CA MET A 14 0.90 -14.38 -1.58
C MET A 14 0.71 -12.96 -2.12
N THR A 15 1.80 -12.19 -2.14
CA THR A 15 1.84 -10.86 -2.72
C THR A 15 1.74 -10.91 -4.26
N SER A 16 1.40 -9.78 -4.88
CA SER A 16 1.37 -9.67 -6.34
C SER A 16 2.75 -9.90 -6.97
N MET A 17 3.82 -9.53 -6.27
CA MET A 17 5.20 -9.78 -6.72
C MET A 17 5.55 -11.27 -6.66
N GLU A 18 5.26 -11.95 -5.54
CA GLU A 18 5.48 -13.40 -5.40
C GLU A 18 4.72 -14.20 -6.46
N ALA A 19 3.44 -13.86 -6.69
CA ALA A 19 2.63 -14.50 -7.73
C ALA A 19 3.22 -14.29 -9.13
N GLY A 20 3.65 -13.06 -9.44
CA GLY A 20 4.29 -12.73 -10.71
C GLY A 20 5.62 -13.46 -10.92
N GLN A 21 6.44 -13.58 -9.87
CA GLN A 21 7.70 -14.31 -9.91
C GLN A 21 7.50 -15.82 -10.07
N ALA A 22 6.57 -16.41 -9.34
CA ALA A 22 6.23 -17.84 -9.50
C ALA A 22 5.76 -18.14 -10.93
N ALA A 23 4.95 -17.26 -11.52
CA ALA A 23 4.55 -17.39 -12.93
C ALA A 23 5.75 -17.29 -13.87
N ALA A 24 6.68 -16.36 -13.64
CA ALA A 24 7.88 -16.19 -14.44
C ALA A 24 8.80 -17.43 -14.37
N GLU A 25 8.97 -18.01 -13.18
CA GLU A 25 9.71 -19.25 -13.00
C GLU A 25 9.08 -20.41 -13.79
N GLY A 26 7.75 -20.53 -13.74
CA GLY A 26 7.02 -21.54 -14.50
C GLY A 26 7.23 -21.39 -16.01
N ILE A 27 7.21 -20.18 -16.53
CA ILE A 27 7.48 -19.87 -17.94
C ILE A 27 8.92 -20.26 -18.32
N HIS A 28 9.91 -19.89 -17.52
CA HIS A 28 11.33 -20.21 -17.80
C HIS A 28 11.64 -21.71 -17.76
N ARG A 29 10.83 -22.52 -17.07
CA ARG A 29 10.96 -24.00 -17.12
C ARG A 29 10.56 -24.57 -18.49
N VAL A 30 9.72 -23.86 -19.24
CA VAL A 30 9.25 -24.28 -20.58
C VAL A 30 10.06 -23.59 -21.69
N ASP A 31 10.35 -22.30 -21.53
CA ASP A 31 11.11 -21.49 -22.47
C ASP A 31 12.15 -20.65 -21.68
N ALA A 32 13.35 -21.20 -21.55
CA ALA A 32 14.44 -20.55 -20.80
C ALA A 32 14.90 -19.22 -21.39
N ASP A 33 14.64 -18.99 -22.69
CA ASP A 33 15.02 -17.77 -23.41
C ASP A 33 13.88 -16.73 -23.44
N ALA A 34 12.77 -16.99 -22.81
CA ALA A 34 11.66 -16.02 -22.72
C ALA A 34 12.06 -14.78 -21.94
N GLU A 35 11.83 -13.60 -22.50
CA GLU A 35 11.89 -12.33 -21.73
C GLU A 35 10.60 -12.20 -20.91
N VAL A 36 10.68 -12.42 -19.60
CA VAL A 36 9.52 -12.28 -18.70
C VAL A 36 9.63 -11.01 -17.87
N ILE A 37 8.63 -10.15 -17.95
CA ILE A 37 8.54 -8.90 -17.20
C ILE A 37 7.43 -9.03 -16.16
N VAL A 38 7.79 -9.01 -14.89
CA VAL A 38 6.82 -8.98 -13.77
C VAL A 38 6.38 -7.54 -13.53
N ARG A 39 5.07 -7.32 -13.53
CA ARG A 39 4.41 -6.04 -13.21
C ARG A 39 3.34 -6.30 -12.17
N PRO A 40 3.63 -6.07 -10.88
CA PRO A 40 2.63 -6.22 -9.84
C PRO A 40 1.46 -5.27 -10.07
N LEU A 41 0.25 -5.72 -9.80
CA LEU A 41 -0.96 -4.91 -9.80
C LEU A 41 -1.48 -4.74 -8.39
N ALA A 42 -2.30 -3.71 -8.18
CA ALA A 42 -3.04 -3.48 -6.96
C ALA A 42 -4.32 -2.68 -7.25
N ASP A 43 -5.34 -2.87 -6.43
CA ASP A 43 -6.68 -2.29 -6.58
C ASP A 43 -6.96 -1.09 -5.65
N GLY A 44 -5.91 -0.56 -5.00
CA GLY A 44 -6.03 0.50 -3.98
C GLY A 44 -6.10 -0.05 -2.54
N GLY A 45 -6.02 -1.37 -2.36
CA GLY A 45 -5.88 -2.04 -1.07
C GLY A 45 -4.43 -2.41 -0.76
N GLU A 46 -4.27 -3.51 -0.03
CA GLU A 46 -2.97 -4.07 0.37
C GLU A 46 -2.08 -4.35 -0.85
N GLY A 47 -0.81 -3.89 -0.77
CA GLY A 47 0.19 -4.07 -1.82
C GLY A 47 0.24 -2.95 -2.87
N THR A 48 -0.64 -1.94 -2.78
CA THR A 48 -0.64 -0.78 -3.71
C THR A 48 0.65 0.03 -3.60
N VAL A 49 1.13 0.29 -2.38
CA VAL A 49 2.38 1.02 -2.13
C VAL A 49 3.55 0.27 -2.75
N GLU A 50 3.69 -1.02 -2.46
CA GLU A 50 4.77 -1.86 -2.98
C GLU A 50 4.76 -1.93 -4.51
N ALA A 51 3.59 -2.17 -5.10
CA ALA A 51 3.43 -2.27 -6.55
C ALA A 51 3.83 -0.97 -7.28
N LEU A 52 3.36 0.19 -6.79
CA LEU A 52 3.66 1.48 -7.41
C LEU A 52 5.09 1.92 -7.17
N VAL A 53 5.63 1.72 -5.96
CA VAL A 53 7.04 2.02 -5.65
C VAL A 53 7.98 1.20 -6.52
N SER A 54 7.75 -0.11 -6.63
CA SER A 54 8.54 -0.99 -7.49
C SER A 54 8.41 -0.63 -8.98
N GLY A 55 7.18 -0.36 -9.43
CA GLY A 55 6.90 -0.05 -10.84
C GLY A 55 7.42 1.32 -11.30
N MET A 56 7.57 2.28 -10.39
CA MET A 56 7.91 3.67 -10.67
C MET A 56 9.28 4.11 -10.10
N ASN A 57 10.12 3.17 -9.67
CA ASN A 57 11.42 3.43 -9.04
C ASN A 57 11.32 4.40 -7.85
N GLY A 58 10.34 4.16 -6.99
CA GLY A 58 10.14 4.92 -5.76
C GLY A 58 10.96 4.35 -4.60
N THR A 59 10.81 4.98 -3.42
CA THR A 59 11.41 4.55 -2.15
C THR A 59 10.34 4.37 -1.09
N LEU A 60 10.49 3.35 -0.24
CA LEU A 60 9.62 3.14 0.92
C LEU A 60 10.08 4.01 2.08
N GLN A 61 9.12 4.55 2.81
CA GLN A 61 9.28 5.34 4.03
C GLN A 61 8.48 4.70 5.14
N LYS A 62 8.97 4.83 6.38
CA LYS A 62 8.26 4.41 7.60
C LYS A 62 8.09 5.60 8.51
N VAL A 63 6.89 5.73 9.07
CA VAL A 63 6.56 6.77 10.04
C VAL A 63 5.68 6.18 11.13
N GLN A 64 5.92 6.61 12.36
CA GLN A 64 5.03 6.28 13.48
C GLN A 64 3.88 7.28 13.51
N VAL A 65 2.66 6.78 13.52
CA VAL A 65 1.42 7.57 13.49
C VAL A 65 0.40 7.01 14.47
N THR A 66 -0.68 7.72 14.65
CA THR A 66 -1.84 7.30 15.44
C THR A 66 -2.65 6.25 14.69
N GLY A 67 -2.83 5.09 15.27
CA GLY A 67 -3.66 4.01 14.75
C GLY A 67 -5.16 4.27 14.87
N PRO A 68 -6.00 3.34 14.37
CA PRO A 68 -7.45 3.52 14.33
C PRO A 68 -8.10 3.65 15.71
N LEU A 69 -7.53 3.02 16.73
CA LEU A 69 -8.00 3.09 18.13
C LEU A 69 -7.16 4.04 19.00
N SER A 70 -6.40 4.95 18.38
CA SER A 70 -5.53 5.95 19.03
C SER A 70 -4.24 5.41 19.63
N GLU A 71 -3.88 4.16 19.40
CA GLU A 71 -2.57 3.59 19.74
C GLU A 71 -1.52 3.95 18.67
N PRO A 72 -0.21 3.98 19.02
CA PRO A 72 0.82 4.24 18.02
C PRO A 72 1.04 3.01 17.10
N VAL A 73 1.07 3.26 15.78
CA VAL A 73 1.36 2.24 14.77
C VAL A 73 2.46 2.73 13.83
N ILE A 74 3.19 1.79 13.21
CA ILE A 74 4.15 2.10 12.15
C ILE A 74 3.44 1.95 10.80
N CYS A 75 3.32 3.05 10.08
CA CYS A 75 2.80 3.06 8.73
C CYS A 75 3.94 3.13 7.72
N GLU A 76 3.86 2.31 6.66
CA GLU A 76 4.75 2.35 5.53
C GLU A 76 4.04 3.01 4.34
N TYR A 77 4.74 3.89 3.61
CA TYR A 77 4.25 4.56 2.43
C TYR A 77 5.38 4.77 1.41
N GLY A 78 5.03 5.09 0.17
CA GLY A 78 6.01 5.27 -0.91
C GLY A 78 6.22 6.72 -1.30
N ILE A 79 7.44 7.05 -1.77
CA ILE A 79 7.73 8.33 -2.43
C ILE A 79 8.30 8.05 -3.81
N ILE A 80 7.67 8.63 -4.84
CA ILE A 80 8.18 8.67 -6.20
C ILE A 80 8.92 10.00 -6.37
N GLU A 81 10.24 9.94 -6.24
CA GLU A 81 11.10 11.13 -6.20
C GLU A 81 10.99 11.99 -7.47
N SER A 82 10.92 11.38 -8.64
CA SER A 82 10.86 12.07 -9.94
C SER A 82 9.66 13.00 -10.10
N THR A 83 8.57 12.73 -9.39
CA THR A 83 7.32 13.48 -9.46
C THR A 83 6.91 14.11 -8.14
N LYS A 84 7.67 13.85 -7.07
CA LYS A 84 7.33 14.22 -5.68
C LYS A 84 5.92 13.75 -5.30
N THR A 85 5.61 12.51 -5.67
CA THR A 85 4.34 11.88 -5.39
C THR A 85 4.47 10.92 -4.21
N ALA A 86 3.65 11.10 -3.18
CA ALA A 86 3.48 10.11 -2.12
C ALA A 86 2.41 9.08 -2.52
N VAL A 87 2.69 7.80 -2.28
CA VAL A 87 1.76 6.69 -2.44
C VAL A 87 1.45 6.14 -1.06
N ILE A 88 0.20 6.20 -0.65
CA ILE A 88 -0.24 5.88 0.71
C ILE A 88 -1.38 4.85 0.63
N GLU A 89 -1.26 3.78 1.40
CA GLU A 89 -2.40 2.93 1.75
C GLU A 89 -2.96 3.40 3.09
N MET A 90 -4.21 3.87 3.10
CA MET A 90 -4.82 4.30 4.35
C MET A 90 -4.90 3.17 5.39
N ALA A 91 -4.98 1.92 4.93
CA ALA A 91 -5.01 0.74 5.79
C ALA A 91 -3.74 0.57 6.65
N GLY A 92 -2.60 1.14 6.23
CA GLY A 92 -1.38 1.16 7.03
C GLY A 92 -1.50 1.97 8.33
N ALA A 93 -2.41 2.97 8.37
CA ALA A 93 -2.66 3.81 9.55
C ALA A 93 -4.06 3.64 10.13
N ALA A 94 -5.05 3.19 9.34
CA ALA A 94 -6.45 3.14 9.73
C ALA A 94 -7.17 1.85 9.23
N GLY A 95 -6.41 0.76 9.07
CA GLY A 95 -6.88 -0.48 8.46
C GLY A 95 -7.53 -1.46 9.42
N ILE A 96 -8.36 -2.34 8.84
CA ILE A 96 -9.10 -3.38 9.58
C ILE A 96 -8.17 -4.42 10.21
N THR A 97 -6.97 -4.61 9.67
CA THR A 97 -5.96 -5.52 10.21
C THR A 97 -5.30 -5.01 11.50
N LEU A 98 -5.46 -3.71 11.79
CA LEU A 98 -4.97 -3.07 13.02
C LEU A 98 -5.99 -3.15 14.18
N VAL A 99 -7.17 -3.73 13.93
CA VAL A 99 -8.25 -3.79 14.92
C VAL A 99 -8.66 -5.24 15.14
N SER A 100 -8.65 -5.68 16.39
CA SER A 100 -9.09 -7.03 16.74
C SER A 100 -10.60 -7.20 16.44
N ASP A 101 -11.04 -8.44 16.22
CA ASP A 101 -12.45 -8.70 15.87
C ASP A 101 -13.42 -8.17 16.93
N GLU A 102 -13.02 -8.21 18.21
CA GLU A 102 -13.82 -7.74 19.34
C GLU A 102 -13.93 -6.21 19.41
N GLU A 103 -12.94 -5.48 18.86
CA GLU A 103 -12.86 -4.02 18.89
C GLU A 103 -13.39 -3.37 17.61
N ARG A 104 -13.86 -4.15 16.63
CA ARG A 104 -14.37 -3.65 15.34
C ARG A 104 -15.67 -2.87 15.52
N ASN A 105 -15.52 -1.61 15.89
CA ASN A 105 -16.62 -0.65 15.95
C ASN A 105 -16.22 0.63 15.21
N PRO A 106 -16.78 0.90 14.01
CA PRO A 106 -16.42 2.07 13.21
C PRO A 106 -16.79 3.41 13.83
N LEU A 107 -17.58 3.42 14.91
CA LEU A 107 -17.88 4.62 15.69
C LEU A 107 -16.73 5.07 16.60
N ASN A 108 -15.78 4.16 16.88
CA ASN A 108 -14.69 4.40 17.80
C ASN A 108 -13.33 4.54 17.08
N THR A 109 -13.32 4.41 15.75
CA THR A 109 -12.09 4.43 14.96
C THR A 109 -11.90 5.74 14.20
N THR A 110 -10.65 6.12 13.95
CA THR A 110 -10.29 7.39 13.33
C THR A 110 -9.33 7.23 12.15
N THR A 111 -9.42 8.14 11.19
CA THR A 111 -8.44 8.31 10.09
C THR A 111 -7.32 9.29 10.44
N TYR A 112 -7.18 9.73 11.69
CA TYR A 112 -6.21 10.76 12.10
C TYR A 112 -4.78 10.43 11.66
N GLY A 113 -4.33 9.18 11.86
CA GLY A 113 -2.98 8.75 11.46
C GLY A 113 -2.73 8.84 9.95
N VAL A 114 -3.76 8.75 9.12
CA VAL A 114 -3.61 8.97 7.66
C VAL A 114 -3.18 10.42 7.38
N GLY A 115 -3.75 11.39 8.13
CA GLY A 115 -3.33 12.80 8.07
C GLY A 115 -1.88 13.00 8.51
N GLU A 116 -1.44 12.26 9.53
CA GLU A 116 -0.03 12.30 9.98
C GLU A 116 0.93 11.76 8.91
N VAL A 117 0.56 10.68 8.19
CA VAL A 117 1.34 10.18 7.05
C VAL A 117 1.43 11.23 5.94
N ILE A 118 0.30 11.89 5.61
CA ILE A 118 0.26 12.95 4.60
C ILE A 118 1.17 14.11 5.02
N ARG A 119 1.13 14.52 6.29
CA ARG A 119 1.99 15.58 6.83
C ARG A 119 3.47 15.22 6.71
N ASP A 120 3.87 14.02 7.12
CA ASP A 120 5.24 13.54 6.99
C ASP A 120 5.71 13.54 5.53
N ALA A 121 4.85 13.13 4.60
CA ALA A 121 5.15 13.19 3.17
C ALA A 121 5.29 14.64 2.65
N ILE A 122 4.48 15.59 3.14
CA ILE A 122 4.59 17.02 2.81
C ILE A 122 5.93 17.56 3.30
N ASP A 123 6.34 17.23 4.53
CA ASP A 123 7.61 17.64 5.13
C ASP A 123 8.81 17.12 4.34
N LYS A 124 8.69 15.92 3.72
CA LYS A 124 9.66 15.34 2.79
C LYS A 124 9.57 15.89 1.35
N GLY A 125 8.74 16.90 1.13
CA GLY A 125 8.65 17.64 -0.13
C GLY A 125 7.62 17.09 -1.12
N CYS A 126 6.82 16.12 -0.78
CA CYS A 126 5.73 15.64 -1.65
C CYS A 126 4.64 16.71 -1.80
N ARG A 127 4.06 16.79 -3.01
CA ARG A 127 2.96 17.71 -3.33
C ARG A 127 1.88 17.04 -4.18
N ARG A 128 2.05 15.77 -4.47
CA ARG A 128 1.06 14.90 -5.14
C ARG A 128 0.85 13.68 -4.27
N PHE A 129 -0.39 13.20 -4.23
CA PHE A 129 -0.76 12.08 -3.37
C PHE A 129 -1.63 11.10 -4.14
N LEU A 130 -1.28 9.82 -4.05
CA LEU A 130 -2.10 8.68 -4.45
C LEU A 130 -2.46 7.96 -3.15
N VAL A 131 -3.73 7.98 -2.79
CA VAL A 131 -4.21 7.37 -1.56
C VAL A 131 -5.12 6.21 -1.89
N GLY A 132 -4.66 5.00 -1.63
CA GLY A 132 -5.47 3.79 -1.69
C GLY A 132 -6.37 3.70 -0.46
N ILE A 133 -7.68 3.50 -0.66
CA ILE A 133 -8.68 3.53 0.42
C ILE A 133 -9.24 2.14 0.78
N GLY A 134 -8.66 1.08 0.21
CA GLY A 134 -9.03 -0.29 0.53
C GLY A 134 -8.63 -0.69 1.95
N GLY A 135 -9.33 -1.68 2.53
CA GLY A 135 -8.99 -2.25 3.84
C GLY A 135 -9.26 -1.37 5.07
N SER A 136 -10.10 -0.33 4.96
CA SER A 136 -10.42 0.59 6.07
C SER A 136 -11.14 -0.09 7.23
N ALA A 137 -10.83 0.34 8.47
CA ALA A 137 -11.59 0.05 9.69
C ALA A 137 -12.48 1.23 10.13
N THR A 138 -12.51 2.32 9.37
CA THR A 138 -13.08 3.61 9.84
C THR A 138 -14.31 4.05 9.04
N ASN A 139 -15.14 4.89 9.67
CA ASN A 139 -16.30 5.51 9.04
C ASN A 139 -16.50 6.94 9.57
N ASP A 140 -15.40 7.69 9.68
CA ASP A 140 -15.41 9.08 10.18
C ASP A 140 -15.53 10.13 9.05
N GLY A 141 -15.82 9.69 7.81
CA GLY A 141 -15.90 10.58 6.64
C GLY A 141 -14.59 11.25 6.27
N GLY A 142 -13.46 10.75 6.80
CA GLY A 142 -12.13 11.33 6.61
C GLY A 142 -11.88 12.59 7.47
N VAL A 143 -12.77 12.89 8.43
CA VAL A 143 -12.63 14.08 9.29
C VAL A 143 -11.38 13.98 10.16
N GLY A 144 -11.05 12.79 10.68
CA GLY A 144 -9.82 12.58 11.45
C GLY A 144 -8.55 12.93 10.65
N MET A 145 -8.50 12.57 9.38
CA MET A 145 -7.37 12.88 8.49
C MET A 145 -7.17 14.38 8.28
N LEU A 146 -8.22 15.20 8.41
CA LEU A 146 -8.18 16.65 8.17
C LEU A 146 -7.85 17.48 9.41
N GLN A 147 -7.76 16.86 10.59
CA GLN A 147 -7.42 17.52 11.85
C GLN A 147 -5.90 17.79 11.97
#